data_0666a165c5f17c2bcd48f714351099c4
#
_entry.id   0666a165c5f17c2bcd48f714351099c4
#
_cell.length_a   1.000
_cell.length_b   1.000
_cell.length_c   1.000
_cell.angle_alpha   90.00
_cell.angle_beta   90.00
_cell.angle_gamma   90.00
#
_symmetry.space_group_name_H-M   'P 1'
#
loop_
_entity.id
_entity.type
_entity.pdbx_description
1 polymer ?
#
loop_
_entity_poly.entity_id
_entity_poly.type
_entity_poly.pdbx_seq_one_letter_code
_entity_poly.pdbx_strand_id
1 'polypeptide(L)'
;MKIKYYENDLPEKLDLGNVVAIDTETMGLNPSRDRLCLVQLSSGNNVSHLLKIIDLRKKPKNLLKLLKNNKIMKIFHFARFDVAILKHTYKINITNIYCTKIASKLVRTYTDRHGYKDLCKELLNETISKAEQSSDWGGKLSKEQKKYAAIDVLYLHRLKQKLDVMLEREKRGNIAQACFKFISHRTDLDLCGWQDVDIFKH
;
A
#
# COMPACT_ATOMS: atom_id res chain seq x y z
N MET A 1 -18.94 -3.92 -3.71
CA MET A 1 -17.94 -2.85 -3.49
C MET A 1 -18.52 -1.49 -3.77
N LYS A 2 -18.35 -0.53 -2.86
CA LYS A 2 -18.73 0.89 -3.02
C LYS A 2 -17.47 1.73 -3.18
N ILE A 3 -17.45 2.67 -4.13
CA ILE A 3 -16.31 3.57 -4.38
C ILE A 3 -16.72 4.98 -3.97
N LYS A 4 -15.88 5.63 -3.16
CA LYS A 4 -15.97 7.06 -2.82
C LYS A 4 -14.77 7.78 -3.41
N TYR A 5 -14.97 8.89 -4.07
CA TYR A 5 -13.93 9.64 -4.76
C TYR A 5 -13.77 11.03 -4.16
N TYR A 6 -12.54 11.43 -3.94
CA TYR A 6 -12.17 12.74 -3.37
C TYR A 6 -11.03 13.35 -4.17
N GLU A 7 -10.86 14.65 -4.04
CA GLU A 7 -9.78 15.39 -4.68
C GLU A 7 -8.99 16.20 -3.64
N ASN A 8 -7.68 16.11 -3.72
CA ASN A 8 -6.66 16.80 -2.90
C ASN A 8 -6.65 16.47 -1.40
N ASP A 9 -7.74 16.10 -0.73
CA ASP A 9 -7.74 15.62 0.66
C ASP A 9 -8.96 14.74 0.97
N LEU A 10 -8.87 13.99 2.05
CA LEU A 10 -9.97 13.19 2.60
C LEU A 10 -10.92 14.09 3.41
N PRO A 11 -12.21 13.72 3.55
CA PRO A 11 -13.11 14.42 4.47
C PRO A 11 -12.61 14.39 5.90
N GLU A 12 -12.74 15.51 6.62
CA GLU A 12 -12.25 15.67 8.00
C GLU A 12 -12.84 14.64 8.97
N LYS A 13 -14.12 14.31 8.81
CA LYS A 13 -14.85 13.36 9.67
C LYS A 13 -14.80 11.91 9.19
N LEU A 14 -13.91 11.59 8.21
CA LEU A 14 -13.77 10.23 7.72
C LEU A 14 -13.04 9.37 8.75
N ASP A 15 -13.77 8.44 9.34
CA ASP A 15 -13.19 7.41 10.20
C ASP A 15 -12.98 6.11 9.40
N LEU A 16 -11.75 5.63 9.37
CA LEU A 16 -11.35 4.37 8.74
C LEU A 16 -10.90 3.31 9.78
N GLY A 17 -11.11 3.59 11.07
CA GLY A 17 -10.73 2.70 12.16
C GLY A 17 -9.23 2.63 12.39
N ASN A 18 -8.80 1.58 13.11
CA ASN A 18 -7.41 1.41 13.55
C ASN A 18 -6.53 0.60 12.58
N VAL A 19 -7.12 0.07 11.50
CA VAL A 19 -6.42 -0.71 10.47
C VAL A 19 -6.92 -0.26 9.12
N VAL A 20 -6.02 0.27 8.29
CA VAL A 20 -6.36 0.85 6.99
C VAL A 20 -5.50 0.23 5.90
N ALA A 21 -6.12 -0.34 4.89
CA ALA A 21 -5.47 -0.77 3.66
C ALA A 21 -5.15 0.46 2.81
N ILE A 22 -3.95 0.53 2.25
CA ILE A 22 -3.49 1.66 1.43
C ILE A 22 -2.73 1.12 0.22
N ASP A 23 -2.92 1.81 -0.91
CA ASP A 23 -2.19 1.62 -2.14
C ASP A 23 -1.98 2.96 -2.85
N THR A 24 -1.07 3.05 -3.82
CA THR A 24 -0.78 4.30 -4.53
C THR A 24 -0.59 4.08 -6.02
N GLU A 25 -1.07 5.05 -6.84
CA GLU A 25 -0.77 5.10 -8.26
C GLU A 25 0.05 6.34 -8.60
N THR A 26 0.99 6.16 -9.50
CA THR A 26 2.00 7.16 -9.89
C THR A 26 2.15 7.26 -11.41
N MET A 27 2.86 8.28 -11.88
CA MET A 27 3.19 8.42 -13.31
C MET A 27 4.32 7.49 -13.78
N GLY A 28 4.89 6.69 -12.88
CA GLY A 28 5.96 5.75 -13.18
C GLY A 28 6.44 5.04 -11.92
N LEU A 29 7.57 4.34 -11.99
CA LEU A 29 8.04 3.43 -10.93
C LEU A 29 9.20 3.99 -10.08
N ASN A 30 9.63 5.23 -10.32
CA ASN A 30 10.70 5.87 -9.55
C ASN A 30 10.11 6.84 -8.51
N PRO A 31 10.13 6.49 -7.20
CA PRO A 31 9.54 7.34 -6.16
C PRO A 31 10.18 8.71 -6.00
N SER A 32 11.43 8.88 -6.45
CA SER A 32 12.15 10.17 -6.35
C SER A 32 11.86 11.10 -7.53
N ARG A 33 11.33 10.59 -8.64
CA ARG A 33 11.08 11.32 -9.87
C ARG A 33 9.60 11.42 -10.21
N ASP A 34 8.88 10.31 -10.03
CA ASP A 34 7.56 10.15 -10.61
C ASP A 34 6.47 10.67 -9.67
N ARG A 35 5.47 11.33 -10.27
CA ARG A 35 4.41 12.01 -9.52
C ARG A 35 3.45 11.02 -8.89
N LEU A 36 3.12 11.24 -7.60
CA LEU A 36 1.96 10.61 -6.96
C LEU A 36 0.65 11.16 -7.56
N CYS A 37 -0.23 10.27 -8.00
CA CYS A 37 -1.47 10.62 -8.69
C CYS A 37 -2.73 10.24 -7.91
N LEU A 38 -2.71 9.09 -7.23
CA LEU A 38 -3.87 8.56 -6.52
C LEU A 38 -3.41 7.86 -5.25
N VAL A 39 -4.21 7.98 -4.19
CA VAL A 39 -4.07 7.18 -2.97
C VAL A 39 -5.39 6.46 -2.72
N GLN A 40 -5.33 5.14 -2.64
CA GLN A 40 -6.48 4.30 -2.34
C GLN A 40 -6.47 3.93 -0.87
N LEU A 41 -7.65 3.95 -0.22
CA LEU A 41 -7.77 3.53 1.18
C LEU A 41 -9.04 2.68 1.37
N SER A 42 -8.97 1.72 2.29
CA SER A 42 -10.12 0.93 2.72
C SER A 42 -9.99 0.51 4.19
N SER A 43 -11.11 0.48 4.90
CA SER A 43 -11.20 -0.10 6.25
C SER A 43 -11.64 -1.57 6.26
N GLY A 44 -11.67 -2.24 5.11
CA GLY A 44 -12.08 -3.64 4.99
C GLY A 44 -13.60 -3.88 4.99
N ASN A 45 -14.40 -2.83 4.87
CA ASN A 45 -15.86 -2.84 4.93
C ASN A 45 -16.55 -2.79 3.54
N ASN A 46 -15.87 -3.29 2.48
CA ASN A 46 -16.32 -3.22 1.09
C ASN A 46 -16.48 -1.80 0.53
N VAL A 47 -15.90 -0.79 1.19
CA VAL A 47 -15.81 0.58 0.68
C VAL A 47 -14.35 0.91 0.38
N SER A 48 -14.09 1.37 -0.84
CA SER A 48 -12.79 1.92 -1.26
C SER A 48 -12.90 3.42 -1.43
N HIS A 49 -11.97 4.14 -0.82
CA HIS A 49 -11.84 5.58 -0.87
C HIS A 49 -10.69 5.93 -1.80
N LEU A 50 -10.97 6.61 -2.90
CA LEU A 50 -10.00 7.02 -3.91
C LEU A 50 -9.72 8.51 -3.75
N LEU A 51 -8.52 8.85 -3.37
CA LEU A 51 -8.08 10.24 -3.22
C LEU A 51 -7.17 10.62 -4.39
N LYS A 52 -7.69 11.37 -5.34
CA LYS A 52 -6.94 11.94 -6.47
C LYS A 52 -6.11 13.13 -6.00
N ILE A 53 -4.82 13.11 -6.28
CA ILE A 53 -3.90 14.21 -6.03
C ILE A 53 -3.80 15.07 -7.30
N ILE A 54 -4.53 16.16 -7.32
CA ILE A 54 -4.56 17.08 -8.47
C ILE A 54 -3.40 18.08 -8.37
N ASP A 55 -3.24 18.70 -7.21
CA ASP A 55 -2.22 19.71 -6.95
C ASP A 55 -1.31 19.30 -5.78
N LEU A 56 -0.05 18.95 -6.09
CA LEU A 56 0.95 18.54 -5.11
C LEU A 56 1.33 19.65 -4.11
N ARG A 57 1.06 20.92 -4.42
CA ARG A 57 1.30 22.06 -3.50
C ARG A 57 0.27 22.08 -2.37
N LYS A 58 -0.88 21.50 -2.57
CA LYS A 58 -1.93 21.34 -1.56
C LYS A 58 -1.62 20.13 -0.69
N LYS A 59 -1.23 20.38 0.57
CA LYS A 59 -0.99 19.28 1.52
C LYS A 59 -2.30 18.68 1.99
N PRO A 60 -2.51 17.36 1.80
CA PRO A 60 -3.72 16.65 2.24
C PRO A 60 -3.68 16.42 3.75
N LYS A 61 -4.15 17.40 4.53
CA LYS A 61 -4.01 17.42 6.01
C LYS A 61 -4.61 16.18 6.67
N ASN A 62 -5.77 15.73 6.21
CA ASN A 62 -6.47 14.58 6.80
C ASN A 62 -5.79 13.27 6.44
N LEU A 63 -5.35 13.08 5.17
CA LEU A 63 -4.51 11.95 4.79
C LEU A 63 -3.21 11.93 5.61
N LEU A 64 -2.52 13.07 5.73
CA LEU A 64 -1.25 13.15 6.48
C LEU A 64 -1.44 12.85 7.97
N LYS A 65 -2.54 13.28 8.58
CA LYS A 65 -2.91 12.94 9.96
C LYS A 65 -3.06 11.42 10.12
N LEU A 66 -3.74 10.74 9.19
CA LEU A 66 -3.88 9.29 9.19
C LEU A 66 -2.52 8.59 9.03
N LEU A 67 -1.72 8.97 8.04
CA LEU A 67 -0.44 8.33 7.74
C LEU A 67 0.57 8.45 8.88
N LYS A 68 0.61 9.59 9.57
CA LYS A 68 1.50 9.84 10.72
C LYS A 68 1.03 9.19 12.01
N ASN A 69 -0.23 8.78 12.12
CA ASN A 69 -0.78 8.21 13.35
C ASN A 69 -0.21 6.80 13.57
N ASN A 70 0.65 6.64 14.59
CA ASN A 70 1.28 5.38 14.93
C ASN A 70 0.30 4.35 15.56
N LYS A 71 -0.89 4.77 16.00
CA LYS A 71 -1.93 3.88 16.52
C LYS A 71 -2.72 3.21 15.38
N ILE A 72 -2.70 3.77 14.17
CA ILE A 72 -3.36 3.20 12.99
C ILE A 72 -2.35 2.31 12.25
N MET A 73 -2.67 1.03 12.09
CA MET A 73 -1.92 0.12 11.23
C MET A 73 -2.23 0.40 9.75
N LYS A 74 -1.21 0.55 8.91
CA LYS A 74 -1.33 0.72 7.47
C LYS A 74 -0.92 -0.58 6.78
N ILE A 75 -1.88 -1.21 6.10
CA ILE A 75 -1.65 -2.44 5.33
C ILE A 75 -1.38 -2.06 3.88
N PHE A 76 -0.27 -2.54 3.35
CA PHE A 76 0.11 -2.38 1.94
C PHE A 76 0.39 -3.74 1.31
N HIS A 77 0.34 -3.76 -0.02
CA HIS A 77 0.98 -4.82 -0.78
C HIS A 77 2.22 -4.26 -1.48
N PHE A 78 3.42 -4.74 -1.11
CA PHE A 78 4.70 -4.16 -1.54
C PHE A 78 4.96 -2.75 -0.98
N ALA A 79 4.70 -2.57 0.31
CA ALA A 79 4.81 -1.32 1.07
C ALA A 79 6.06 -0.46 0.79
N ARG A 80 7.19 -1.07 0.38
CA ARG A 80 8.44 -0.38 0.03
C ARG A 80 8.21 0.72 -1.00
N PHE A 81 7.40 0.46 -2.04
CA PHE A 81 7.08 1.44 -3.07
C PHE A 81 6.18 2.56 -2.56
N ASP A 82 5.03 2.18 -1.99
CA ASP A 82 4.03 3.15 -1.52
C ASP A 82 4.56 4.06 -0.43
N VAL A 83 5.30 3.50 0.53
CA VAL A 83 5.91 4.27 1.61
C VAL A 83 6.96 5.21 1.05
N ALA A 84 7.78 4.79 0.08
CA ALA A 84 8.80 5.65 -0.52
C ALA A 84 8.18 6.85 -1.24
N ILE A 85 7.16 6.63 -2.09
CA ILE A 85 6.51 7.74 -2.82
C ILE A 85 5.79 8.71 -1.88
N LEU A 86 5.09 8.21 -0.84
CA LEU A 86 4.42 9.03 0.16
C LEU A 86 5.42 9.84 1.01
N LYS A 87 6.54 9.22 1.43
CA LYS A 87 7.64 9.90 2.14
C LYS A 87 8.28 10.96 1.26
N HIS A 88 8.60 10.65 0.01
CA HIS A 88 9.21 11.60 -0.91
C HIS A 88 8.29 12.79 -1.17
N THR A 89 7.00 12.51 -1.51
CA THR A 89 6.04 13.56 -1.87
C THR A 89 5.74 14.51 -0.71
N TYR A 90 5.53 13.98 0.49
CA TYR A 90 5.02 14.79 1.62
C TYR A 90 6.05 15.06 2.72
N LYS A 91 7.26 14.51 2.62
CA LYS A 91 8.34 14.64 3.62
C LYS A 91 7.85 14.21 5.03
N ILE A 92 7.20 13.05 5.11
CA ILE A 92 6.67 12.49 6.34
C ILE A 92 7.33 11.15 6.66
N ASN A 93 7.32 10.76 7.93
CA ASN A 93 7.62 9.40 8.33
C ASN A 93 6.32 8.61 8.51
N ILE A 94 6.30 7.36 8.03
CA ILE A 94 5.16 6.43 8.14
C ILE A 94 5.59 5.25 8.99
N THR A 95 4.83 4.97 10.03
CA THR A 95 5.10 3.89 11.00
C THR A 95 3.88 2.97 11.11
N ASN A 96 4.00 1.89 11.88
CA ASN A 96 2.97 0.88 12.05
C ASN A 96 2.46 0.34 10.71
N ILE A 97 3.43 -0.18 9.93
CA ILE A 97 3.24 -0.72 8.59
C ILE A 97 3.08 -2.24 8.68
N TYR A 98 2.18 -2.80 7.88
CA TYR A 98 2.08 -4.21 7.57
C TYR A 98 2.22 -4.40 6.05
N CYS A 99 3.08 -5.32 5.62
CA CYS A 99 3.29 -5.61 4.20
C CYS A 99 2.90 -7.05 3.87
N THR A 100 1.79 -7.23 3.15
CA THR A 100 1.30 -8.56 2.77
C THR A 100 2.27 -9.32 1.86
N LYS A 101 3.07 -8.63 1.02
CA LYS A 101 4.09 -9.26 0.18
C LYS A 101 5.26 -9.80 1.01
N ILE A 102 5.72 -9.07 2.04
CA ILE A 102 6.75 -9.56 2.96
C ILE A 102 6.22 -10.74 3.77
N ALA A 103 5.02 -10.60 4.36
CA ALA A 103 4.39 -11.71 5.08
C ALA A 103 4.28 -12.96 4.20
N SER A 104 3.81 -12.80 2.96
CA SER A 104 3.72 -13.90 1.99
C SER A 104 5.07 -14.56 1.71
N LYS A 105 6.15 -13.77 1.51
CA LYS A 105 7.49 -14.32 1.29
C LYS A 105 7.99 -15.13 2.48
N LEU A 106 7.65 -14.70 3.69
CA LEU A 106 8.07 -15.39 4.90
C LEU A 106 7.34 -16.72 5.13
N VAL A 107 6.09 -16.89 4.64
CA VAL A 107 5.28 -18.08 4.96
C VAL A 107 4.95 -18.96 3.77
N ARG A 108 4.99 -18.44 2.53
CA ARG A 108 4.73 -19.20 1.31
C ARG A 108 6.04 -19.53 0.58
N THR A 109 6.91 -20.26 1.25
CA THR A 109 8.27 -20.63 0.76
C THR A 109 8.28 -21.66 -0.36
N TYR A 110 7.13 -22.21 -0.72
CA TYR A 110 6.92 -23.19 -1.78
C TYR A 110 6.68 -22.55 -3.16
N THR A 111 6.69 -21.23 -3.27
CA THR A 111 6.40 -20.50 -4.50
C THR A 111 7.07 -19.14 -4.54
N ASP A 112 7.37 -18.64 -5.75
CA ASP A 112 7.84 -17.25 -6.00
C ASP A 112 6.69 -16.29 -6.33
N ARG A 113 5.44 -16.77 -6.35
CA ARG A 113 4.25 -15.98 -6.70
C ARG A 113 3.72 -15.24 -5.49
N HIS A 114 4.30 -14.08 -5.20
CA HIS A 114 3.92 -13.21 -4.08
C HIS A 114 3.20 -11.93 -4.52
N GLY A 115 2.71 -11.86 -5.75
CA GLY A 115 1.93 -10.73 -6.26
C GLY A 115 0.53 -10.68 -5.64
N TYR A 116 -0.07 -9.48 -5.57
CA TYR A 116 -1.40 -9.28 -5.00
C TYR A 116 -2.46 -10.19 -5.63
N LYS A 117 -2.46 -10.28 -6.96
CA LYS A 117 -3.34 -11.17 -7.73
C LYS A 117 -3.18 -12.64 -7.34
N ASP A 118 -1.92 -13.09 -7.18
CA ASP A 118 -1.62 -14.48 -6.83
C ASP A 118 -2.10 -14.80 -5.41
N LEU A 119 -1.88 -13.87 -4.47
CA LEU A 119 -2.36 -14.02 -3.10
C LEU A 119 -3.90 -14.05 -3.04
N CYS A 120 -4.57 -13.16 -3.75
CA CYS A 120 -6.03 -13.13 -3.78
C CYS A 120 -6.60 -14.43 -4.35
N LYS A 121 -6.02 -14.93 -5.44
CA LYS A 121 -6.46 -16.19 -6.07
C LYS A 121 -6.26 -17.38 -5.12
N GLU A 122 -5.06 -17.51 -4.53
CA GLU A 122 -4.72 -18.69 -3.74
C GLU A 122 -5.34 -18.68 -2.35
N LEU A 123 -5.26 -17.53 -1.64
CA LEU A 123 -5.68 -17.46 -0.23
C LEU A 123 -7.15 -17.10 -0.05
N LEU A 124 -7.77 -16.45 -1.03
CA LEU A 124 -9.14 -15.94 -0.95
C LEU A 124 -10.08 -16.49 -2.02
N ASN A 125 -9.56 -17.22 -3.03
CA ASN A 125 -10.29 -17.67 -4.22
C ASN A 125 -10.92 -16.50 -5.02
N GLU A 126 -10.24 -15.34 -5.04
CA GLU A 126 -10.66 -14.14 -5.75
C GLU A 126 -9.81 -13.92 -7.00
N THR A 127 -10.42 -13.72 -8.16
CA THR A 127 -9.71 -13.44 -9.41
C THR A 127 -9.71 -11.94 -9.70
N ILE A 128 -8.51 -11.35 -9.89
CA ILE A 128 -8.31 -9.91 -10.12
C ILE A 128 -7.72 -9.68 -11.52
N SER A 129 -8.28 -8.72 -12.25
CA SER A 129 -7.73 -8.24 -13.52
C SER A 129 -6.52 -7.32 -13.28
N LYS A 130 -5.55 -7.28 -14.21
CA LYS A 130 -4.43 -6.33 -14.24
C LYS A 130 -4.54 -5.31 -15.38
N ALA A 131 -5.70 -5.17 -16.00
CA ALA A 131 -5.86 -4.42 -17.25
C ALA A 131 -5.38 -2.96 -17.17
N GLU A 132 -5.52 -2.31 -16.02
CA GLU A 132 -5.21 -0.88 -15.84
C GLU A 132 -3.86 -0.59 -15.18
N GLN A 133 -3.04 -1.59 -14.89
CA GLN A 133 -1.78 -1.42 -14.14
C GLN A 133 -0.81 -0.42 -14.80
N SER A 134 -0.82 -0.30 -16.12
CA SER A 134 0.06 0.58 -16.91
C SER A 134 -0.68 1.79 -17.50
N SER A 135 -1.85 2.14 -16.95
CA SER A 135 -2.64 3.25 -17.49
C SER A 135 -2.13 4.63 -17.03
N ASP A 136 -2.52 5.69 -17.75
CA ASP A 136 -2.22 7.08 -17.34
C ASP A 136 -3.04 7.48 -16.10
N TRP A 137 -2.36 7.56 -14.96
CA TRP A 137 -2.95 7.98 -13.69
C TRP A 137 -2.95 9.50 -13.50
N GLY A 138 -2.27 10.26 -14.37
CA GLY A 138 -2.15 11.73 -14.27
C GLY A 138 -3.42 12.48 -14.64
N GLY A 139 -4.17 11.97 -15.64
CA GLY A 139 -5.36 12.56 -16.18
C GLY A 139 -6.65 12.32 -15.37
N LYS A 140 -7.80 12.55 -16.01
CA LYS A 140 -9.14 12.22 -15.47
C LYS A 140 -9.33 10.71 -15.50
N LEU A 141 -9.64 10.12 -14.35
CA LEU A 141 -9.79 8.66 -14.23
C LEU A 141 -11.07 8.14 -14.89
N SER A 142 -10.94 7.09 -15.68
CA SER A 142 -12.06 6.34 -16.23
C SER A 142 -12.81 5.55 -15.13
N LYS A 143 -13.95 4.95 -15.48
CA LYS A 143 -14.69 4.07 -14.57
C LYS A 143 -13.89 2.79 -14.30
N GLU A 144 -13.21 2.28 -15.29
CA GLU A 144 -12.37 1.08 -15.26
C GLU A 144 -11.16 1.29 -14.35
N GLN A 145 -10.45 2.41 -14.49
CA GLN A 145 -9.34 2.81 -13.61
C GLN A 145 -9.81 2.93 -12.15
N LYS A 146 -10.95 3.60 -11.90
CA LYS A 146 -11.50 3.70 -10.54
C LYS A 146 -11.84 2.34 -9.95
N LYS A 147 -12.40 1.42 -10.75
CA LYS A 147 -12.72 0.06 -10.32
C LYS A 147 -11.45 -0.74 -10.02
N TYR A 148 -10.43 -0.63 -10.88
CA TYR A 148 -9.14 -1.27 -10.69
C TYR A 148 -8.48 -0.81 -9.39
N ALA A 149 -8.25 0.50 -9.22
CA ALA A 149 -7.66 1.09 -8.03
C ALA A 149 -8.43 0.75 -6.73
N ALA A 150 -9.76 0.66 -6.81
CA ALA A 150 -10.57 0.28 -5.66
C ALA A 150 -10.35 -1.20 -5.23
N ILE A 151 -10.04 -2.09 -6.19
CA ILE A 151 -9.79 -3.50 -5.92
C ILE A 151 -8.44 -3.70 -5.23
N ASP A 152 -7.43 -2.88 -5.51
CA ASP A 152 -6.07 -3.05 -4.97
C ASP A 152 -6.01 -2.89 -3.43
N VAL A 153 -6.99 -2.22 -2.81
CA VAL A 153 -7.11 -2.13 -1.35
C VAL A 153 -8.21 -3.02 -0.75
N LEU A 154 -9.09 -3.58 -1.60
CA LEU A 154 -10.32 -4.24 -1.15
C LEU A 154 -10.04 -5.49 -0.30
N TYR A 155 -9.06 -6.28 -0.69
CA TYR A 155 -8.81 -7.60 -0.09
C TYR A 155 -7.65 -7.62 0.92
N LEU A 156 -6.95 -6.50 1.14
CA LEU A 156 -5.75 -6.48 1.97
C LEU A 156 -6.02 -6.89 3.43
N HIS A 157 -7.17 -6.53 4.00
CA HIS A 157 -7.55 -6.97 5.35
C HIS A 157 -7.74 -8.49 5.42
N ARG A 158 -8.43 -9.07 4.46
CA ARG A 158 -8.65 -10.53 4.38
C ARG A 158 -7.33 -11.28 4.15
N LEU A 159 -6.45 -10.74 3.30
CA LEU A 159 -5.10 -11.29 3.09
C LEU A 159 -4.27 -11.24 4.38
N LYS A 160 -4.29 -10.09 5.08
CA LYS A 160 -3.60 -9.97 6.37
C LYS A 160 -4.05 -11.06 7.34
N GLN A 161 -5.36 -11.27 7.53
CA GLN A 161 -5.89 -12.29 8.42
C GLN A 161 -5.37 -13.70 8.07
N LYS A 162 -5.36 -14.07 6.78
CA LYS A 162 -4.83 -15.36 6.33
C LYS A 162 -3.32 -15.49 6.56
N LEU A 163 -2.58 -14.44 6.26
CA LEU A 163 -1.13 -14.42 6.42
C LEU A 163 -0.71 -14.40 7.90
N ASP A 164 -1.46 -13.76 8.79
CA ASP A 164 -1.19 -13.77 10.23
C ASP A 164 -1.28 -15.20 10.79
N VAL A 165 -2.31 -15.96 10.43
CA VAL A 165 -2.46 -17.37 10.83
C VAL A 165 -1.26 -18.19 10.34
N MET A 166 -0.79 -17.95 9.10
CA MET A 166 0.37 -18.65 8.56
C MET A 166 1.67 -18.22 9.26
N LEU A 167 1.84 -16.92 9.58
CA LEU A 167 3.01 -16.41 10.32
C LEU A 167 3.09 -17.01 11.71
N GLU A 168 1.97 -17.19 12.40
CA GLU A 168 1.88 -17.83 13.71
C GLU A 168 2.26 -19.31 13.62
N ARG A 169 1.66 -20.06 12.69
CA ARG A 169 1.96 -21.47 12.42
C ARG A 169 3.44 -21.71 12.16
N GLU A 170 4.07 -20.87 11.33
CA GLU A 170 5.48 -20.97 10.97
C GLU A 170 6.42 -20.36 12.03
N LYS A 171 5.89 -19.80 13.11
CA LYS A 171 6.65 -19.09 14.18
C LYS A 171 7.52 -17.95 13.64
N ARG A 172 7.07 -17.26 12.58
CA ARG A 172 7.82 -16.19 11.89
C ARG A 172 7.28 -14.78 12.17
N GLY A 173 6.34 -14.63 13.12
CA GLY A 173 5.73 -13.36 13.48
C GLY A 173 6.74 -12.29 13.89
N ASN A 174 7.71 -12.64 14.76
CA ASN A 174 8.73 -11.69 15.20
C ASN A 174 9.63 -11.19 14.05
N ILE A 175 10.02 -12.09 13.13
CA ILE A 175 10.79 -11.74 11.94
C ILE A 175 9.97 -10.80 11.04
N ALA A 176 8.69 -11.12 10.82
CA ALA A 176 7.80 -10.27 10.04
C ALA A 176 7.70 -8.86 10.64
N GLN A 177 7.51 -8.75 11.96
CA GLN A 177 7.44 -7.46 12.65
C GLN A 177 8.73 -6.65 12.52
N ALA A 178 9.91 -7.29 12.62
CA ALA A 178 11.19 -6.63 12.39
C ALA A 178 11.30 -6.11 10.95
N CYS A 179 10.93 -6.92 9.96
CA CYS A 179 10.89 -6.52 8.56
C CYS A 179 9.92 -5.34 8.32
N PHE A 180 8.74 -5.36 8.92
CA PHE A 180 7.76 -4.27 8.79
C PHE A 180 8.29 -2.97 9.39
N LYS A 181 8.93 -3.02 10.56
CA LYS A 181 9.57 -1.84 11.18
C LYS A 181 10.70 -1.29 10.31
N PHE A 182 11.45 -2.15 9.63
CA PHE A 182 12.57 -1.75 8.78
C PHE A 182 12.13 -1.10 7.47
N ILE A 183 10.87 -1.27 6.99
CA ILE A 183 10.39 -0.68 5.75
C ILE A 183 10.65 0.84 5.70
N SER A 184 10.41 1.55 6.80
CA SER A 184 10.66 3.00 6.83
C SER A 184 12.12 3.35 6.55
N HIS A 185 13.07 2.62 7.13
CA HIS A 185 14.51 2.81 6.88
C HIS A 185 14.92 2.30 5.51
N ARG A 186 14.34 1.17 5.05
CA ARG A 186 14.58 0.68 3.69
C ARG A 186 14.19 1.72 2.64
N THR A 187 13.06 2.41 2.84
CA THR A 187 12.64 3.47 1.94
C THR A 187 13.54 4.71 2.00
N ASP A 188 14.17 5.01 3.14
CA ASP A 188 15.19 6.05 3.21
C ASP A 188 16.40 5.68 2.34
N LEU A 189 16.87 4.43 2.41
CA LEU A 189 17.95 3.94 1.54
C LEU A 189 17.57 4.06 0.06
N ASP A 190 16.34 3.71 -0.32
CA ASP A 190 15.85 3.83 -1.69
C ASP A 190 15.89 5.28 -2.18
N LEU A 191 15.41 6.21 -1.35
CA LEU A 191 15.37 7.63 -1.67
C LEU A 191 16.76 8.29 -1.69
N CYS A 192 17.76 7.68 -1.03
CA CYS A 192 19.17 8.08 -1.09
C CYS A 192 19.92 7.45 -2.27
N GLY A 193 19.25 6.70 -3.14
CA GLY A 193 19.87 6.08 -4.33
C GLY A 193 20.42 4.66 -4.13
N TRP A 194 20.11 4.00 -3.00
CA TRP A 194 20.58 2.64 -2.67
C TRP A 194 19.49 1.58 -2.92
N GLN A 195 18.62 1.81 -3.86
CA GLN A 195 17.48 0.93 -4.16
C GLN A 195 17.88 -0.48 -4.58
N ASP A 196 18.99 -0.60 -5.32
CA ASP A 196 19.49 -1.88 -5.85
C ASP A 196 20.65 -2.45 -5.03
N VAL A 197 21.00 -1.82 -3.92
CA VAL A 197 22.07 -2.24 -3.03
C VAL A 197 21.49 -3.01 -1.85
N ASP A 198 21.97 -4.24 -1.66
CA ASP A 198 21.81 -4.97 -0.40
C ASP A 198 22.93 -4.59 0.55
N ILE A 199 22.63 -3.75 1.54
CA ILE A 199 23.63 -3.25 2.52
C ILE A 199 24.15 -4.34 3.46
N PHE A 200 23.53 -5.53 3.46
CA PHE A 200 23.96 -6.67 4.26
C PHE A 200 24.79 -7.69 3.43
N LYS A 201 24.90 -7.47 2.12
CA LYS A 201 25.66 -8.36 1.24
C LYS A 201 27.16 -8.05 1.33
N HIS A 202 27.97 -9.10 1.46
CA HIS A 202 29.43 -9.06 1.31
C HIS A 202 29.82 -9.04 -0.16
#